data_f51ad427049e6b22c1c9ae7f4f55034b
#
_entry.id   f51ad427049e6b22c1c9ae7f4f55034b
#
_cell.length_a   1.000
_cell.length_b   1.000
_cell.length_c   1.000
_cell.angle_alpha   90.00
_cell.angle_beta   90.00
_cell.angle_gamma   90.00
#
_symmetry.space_group_name_H-M   'P 1'
#
loop_
_entity.id
_entity.type
_entity.pdbx_description
1 polymer ?
#
loop_
_entity_poly.entity_id
_entity_poly.type
_entity_poly.pdbx_seq_one_letter_code
_entity_poly.pdbx_strand_id
1 'polypeptide(L)'
;MHRQDEHAHWSESYYFNFYDRAKDLCGFMRIGLKPNIPLKEMFCYFMMPDGSVVGLKETCPFDGPALQAKGLRFEALEPDRRWRLSFGGGMERTVDRKARKSHVEFDLTFEGLNDVFDYRECVSGEGEHASRNVAAEHQEQVGKVVGRLSMGLDDFQVNALGERDHSLGVREWGAPKGWTWLTCQFSESHALNLTKLVTEEGTVDAGFVFQDGRNLPVVRADLNVNADFDRNIKSFDMTLHDAAGGAHRVFGSVIKKVDVHHKSPDGRSLAVMNESLARYTVAGKNGYGIAEFLQRTE
;
A
#
# COMPACT_ATOMS: atom_id res chain seq x y z
N MET A 1 16.60 7.84 7.13
CA MET A 1 17.10 6.71 6.31
C MET A 1 17.86 5.77 7.22
N HIS A 2 17.53 4.49 7.17
CA HIS A 2 18.17 3.44 7.98
C HIS A 2 19.55 3.07 7.41
N ARG A 3 20.29 2.18 8.14
CA ARG A 3 21.58 1.71 7.66
C ARG A 3 21.40 0.98 6.32
N GLN A 4 22.07 1.47 5.31
CA GLN A 4 22.02 0.99 3.95
C GLN A 4 22.87 -0.28 3.81
N ASP A 5 22.33 -1.30 3.11
CA ASP A 5 23.08 -2.46 2.62
C ASP A 5 23.83 -2.07 1.32
N GLU A 6 24.87 -2.81 0.96
CA GLU A 6 25.65 -2.59 -0.28
C GLU A 6 24.96 -3.16 -1.53
N HIS A 7 23.86 -3.91 -1.38
CA HIS A 7 23.16 -4.54 -2.51
C HIS A 7 22.56 -3.48 -3.45
N ALA A 8 22.74 -3.65 -4.76
CA ALA A 8 22.31 -2.67 -5.77
C ALA A 8 20.81 -2.34 -5.67
N HIS A 9 19.97 -3.32 -5.37
CA HIS A 9 18.51 -3.16 -5.25
C HIS A 9 18.02 -2.88 -3.82
N TRP A 10 18.92 -2.47 -2.92
CA TRP A 10 18.50 -1.98 -1.61
C TRP A 10 17.59 -0.76 -1.77
N SER A 11 16.47 -0.78 -1.06
CA SER A 11 15.43 0.25 -1.15
C SER A 11 14.84 0.51 0.23
N GLU A 12 14.56 1.77 0.52
CA GLU A 12 13.71 2.18 1.64
C GLU A 12 12.51 2.92 1.08
N SER A 13 11.30 2.53 1.46
CA SER A 13 10.09 3.11 0.90
C SER A 13 9.03 3.38 1.95
N TYR A 14 8.29 4.43 1.71
CA TYR A 14 7.13 4.84 2.48
C TYR A 14 5.92 4.87 1.56
N TYR A 15 4.85 4.24 1.99
CA TYR A 15 3.57 4.19 1.31
C TYR A 15 2.47 4.66 2.25
N PHE A 16 1.49 5.37 1.72
CA PHE A 16 0.29 5.81 2.44
C PHE A 16 -0.92 5.58 1.56
N ASN A 17 -2.01 5.13 2.14
CA ASN A 17 -3.31 5.07 1.47
C ASN A 17 -4.41 5.61 2.37
N PHE A 18 -5.56 5.92 1.76
CA PHE A 18 -6.77 6.27 2.47
C PHE A 18 -8.02 6.04 1.61
N TYR A 19 -9.16 5.87 2.26
CA TYR A 19 -10.46 5.90 1.61
C TYR A 19 -11.46 6.76 2.39
N ASP A 20 -11.87 7.89 1.78
CA ASP A 20 -12.97 8.72 2.26
C ASP A 20 -14.29 8.15 1.75
N ARG A 21 -14.93 7.35 2.59
CA ARG A 21 -16.18 6.66 2.25
C ARG A 21 -17.32 7.63 1.91
N ALA A 22 -17.38 8.78 2.55
CA ALA A 22 -18.44 9.77 2.33
C ALA A 22 -18.35 10.41 0.95
N LYS A 23 -17.14 10.46 0.39
CA LYS A 23 -16.84 11.08 -0.92
C LYS A 23 -16.53 10.06 -2.01
N ASP A 24 -16.50 8.76 -1.68
CA ASP A 24 -16.05 7.67 -2.57
C ASP A 24 -14.71 7.97 -3.23
N LEU A 25 -13.78 8.57 -2.45
CA LEU A 25 -12.46 9.00 -2.86
C LEU A 25 -11.40 8.12 -2.21
N CYS A 26 -10.64 7.38 -3.01
CA CYS A 26 -9.51 6.59 -2.55
C CYS A 26 -8.21 7.20 -3.08
N GLY A 27 -7.23 7.37 -2.21
CA GLY A 27 -5.89 7.82 -2.57
C GLY A 27 -4.82 6.86 -2.07
N PHE A 28 -3.76 6.69 -2.86
CA PHE A 28 -2.57 5.95 -2.44
C PHE A 28 -1.32 6.54 -3.08
N MET A 29 -0.22 6.54 -2.33
CA MET A 29 1.00 7.20 -2.74
C MET A 29 2.23 6.57 -2.10
N ARG A 30 3.35 6.58 -2.82
CA ARG A 30 4.62 5.98 -2.39
C ARG A 30 5.80 6.83 -2.82
N ILE A 31 6.81 6.88 -1.95
CA ILE A 31 8.17 7.32 -2.29
C ILE A 31 9.14 6.19 -1.91
N GLY A 32 9.95 5.76 -2.86
CA GLY A 32 11.00 4.77 -2.69
C GLY A 32 12.36 5.37 -2.96
N LEU A 33 13.29 5.17 -2.04
CA LEU A 33 14.68 5.61 -2.10
C LEU A 33 15.55 4.44 -2.50
N LYS A 34 16.32 4.57 -3.58
CA LYS A 34 17.27 3.57 -4.09
C LYS A 34 18.66 4.18 -4.23
N PRO A 35 19.36 4.42 -3.13
CA PRO A 35 20.63 5.17 -3.16
C PRO A 35 21.74 4.47 -3.92
N ASN A 36 21.76 3.12 -3.96
CA ASN A 36 22.82 2.34 -4.65
C ASN A 36 22.71 2.34 -6.17
N ILE A 37 21.53 2.66 -6.73
CA ILE A 37 21.31 2.91 -8.16
C ILE A 37 20.89 4.36 -8.43
N PRO A 38 21.35 5.30 -7.67
CA PRO A 38 21.00 6.67 -7.32
C PRO A 38 19.66 7.17 -7.90
N LEU A 39 18.56 6.51 -7.54
CA LEU A 39 17.21 6.84 -7.99
C LEU A 39 16.25 7.02 -6.82
N LYS A 40 15.25 7.89 -7.02
CA LYS A 40 13.98 7.90 -6.28
C LYS A 40 12.88 7.49 -7.23
N GLU A 41 11.98 6.66 -6.74
CA GLU A 41 10.73 6.28 -7.43
C GLU A 41 9.56 6.87 -6.65
N MET A 42 8.56 7.37 -7.35
CA MET A 42 7.32 7.77 -6.73
C MET A 42 6.12 7.39 -7.58
N PHE A 43 5.01 7.16 -6.91
CA PHE A 43 3.69 7.23 -7.52
C PHE A 43 2.69 7.88 -6.57
N CYS A 44 1.65 8.47 -7.14
CA CYS A 44 0.51 9.00 -6.42
C CYS A 44 -0.71 8.86 -7.31
N TYR A 45 -1.75 8.18 -6.82
CA TYR A 45 -2.97 7.91 -7.56
C TYR A 45 -4.20 8.17 -6.70
N PHE A 46 -5.26 8.59 -7.37
CA PHE A 46 -6.59 8.77 -6.78
C PHE A 46 -7.63 8.05 -7.66
N MET A 47 -8.46 7.23 -7.03
CA MET A 47 -9.64 6.64 -7.64
C MET A 47 -10.83 7.53 -7.27
N MET A 48 -11.38 8.22 -8.27
CA MET A 48 -12.36 9.26 -8.11
C MET A 48 -13.79 8.71 -8.02
N PRO A 49 -14.75 9.48 -7.45
CA PRO A 49 -16.17 9.07 -7.37
C PRO A 49 -16.84 8.93 -8.75
N ASP A 50 -16.37 9.66 -9.77
CA ASP A 50 -16.86 9.55 -11.15
C ASP A 50 -16.26 8.38 -11.94
N GLY A 51 -15.47 7.52 -11.28
CA GLY A 51 -14.78 6.40 -11.91
C GLY A 51 -13.48 6.77 -12.64
N SER A 52 -13.10 8.05 -12.69
CA SER A 52 -11.81 8.43 -13.24
C SER A 52 -10.67 8.06 -12.29
N VAL A 53 -9.46 7.91 -12.86
CA VAL A 53 -8.22 7.78 -12.11
C VAL A 53 -7.38 9.02 -12.38
N VAL A 54 -6.89 9.67 -11.30
CA VAL A 54 -5.93 10.77 -11.38
C VAL A 54 -4.61 10.29 -10.81
N GLY A 55 -3.52 10.40 -11.56
CA GLY A 55 -2.27 9.86 -11.04
C GLY A 55 -1.02 10.29 -11.78
N LEU A 56 0.09 9.97 -11.12
CA LEU A 56 1.44 10.20 -11.59
C LEU A 56 2.34 9.07 -11.08
N LYS A 57 3.20 8.55 -11.97
CA LYS A 57 4.30 7.63 -11.60
C LYS A 57 5.55 8.11 -12.28
N GLU A 58 6.58 8.41 -11.49
CA GLU A 58 7.81 9.01 -11.98
C GLU A 58 9.04 8.46 -11.27
N THR A 59 10.18 8.63 -11.91
CA THR A 59 11.50 8.46 -11.33
C THR A 59 12.28 9.75 -11.39
N CYS A 60 13.18 9.98 -10.45
CA CYS A 60 14.12 11.09 -10.50
C CYS A 60 15.46 10.69 -9.86
N PRO A 61 16.53 11.44 -10.13
CA PRO A 61 17.81 11.20 -9.46
C PRO A 61 17.70 11.26 -7.94
N PHE A 62 18.48 10.42 -7.27
CA PHE A 62 18.60 10.47 -5.80
C PHE A 62 19.43 11.70 -5.40
N ASP A 63 18.80 12.63 -4.71
CA ASP A 63 19.35 13.90 -4.24
C ASP A 63 19.47 13.99 -2.71
N GLY A 64 19.46 12.83 -2.06
CA GLY A 64 19.53 12.70 -0.61
C GLY A 64 18.30 12.00 0.02
N PRO A 65 18.30 11.83 1.35
CA PRO A 65 17.34 10.99 2.06
C PRO A 65 15.95 11.62 2.26
N ALA A 66 15.77 12.88 1.86
CA ALA A 66 14.47 13.53 1.99
C ALA A 66 13.38 12.78 1.24
N LEU A 67 12.24 12.54 1.89
CA LEU A 67 11.07 11.90 1.29
C LEU A 67 10.32 12.90 0.42
N GLN A 68 10.96 13.29 -0.67
CA GLN A 68 10.41 14.21 -1.67
C GLN A 68 10.81 13.77 -3.07
N ALA A 69 9.84 13.69 -3.98
CA ALA A 69 10.06 13.37 -5.39
C ALA A 69 8.94 13.97 -6.25
N LYS A 70 9.30 14.71 -7.34
CA LYS A 70 8.35 15.20 -8.35
C LYS A 70 7.09 15.90 -7.81
N GLY A 71 7.23 16.71 -6.77
CA GLY A 71 6.13 17.44 -6.13
C GLY A 71 5.48 16.71 -4.95
N LEU A 72 5.62 15.38 -4.83
CA LEU A 72 5.17 14.60 -3.67
C LEU A 72 6.19 14.73 -2.53
N ARG A 73 5.70 14.96 -1.31
CA ARG A 73 6.52 15.07 -0.10
C ARG A 73 5.83 14.43 1.08
N PHE A 74 6.59 13.65 1.86
CA PHE A 74 6.20 13.14 3.17
C PHE A 74 7.12 13.74 4.23
N GLU A 75 6.53 14.19 5.33
CA GLU A 75 7.24 14.83 6.44
C GLU A 75 6.72 14.26 7.77
N ALA A 76 7.61 13.62 8.53
CA ALA A 76 7.28 13.18 9.88
C ALA A 76 7.19 14.41 10.80
N LEU A 77 5.96 14.73 11.23
CA LEU A 77 5.73 15.82 12.21
C LEU A 77 5.97 15.31 13.63
N GLU A 78 5.55 14.08 13.89
CA GLU A 78 5.85 13.34 15.11
C GLU A 78 6.23 11.91 14.67
N PRO A 79 7.47 11.44 14.97
CA PRO A 79 7.89 10.10 14.60
C PRO A 79 6.87 9.05 15.03
N ASP A 80 6.61 8.07 14.14
CA ASP A 80 5.70 6.95 14.34
C ASP A 80 4.25 7.31 14.68
N ARG A 81 3.90 8.59 14.65
CA ARG A 81 2.57 9.04 15.03
C ARG A 81 1.90 9.93 14.00
N ARG A 82 2.57 10.99 13.54
CA ARG A 82 1.93 12.00 12.69
C ARG A 82 2.81 12.40 11.51
N TRP A 83 2.21 12.38 10.33
CA TRP A 83 2.87 12.69 9.07
C TRP A 83 2.08 13.74 8.30
N ARG A 84 2.79 14.63 7.63
CA ARG A 84 2.23 15.51 6.61
C ARG A 84 2.54 14.93 5.24
N LEU A 85 1.51 14.81 4.41
CA LEU A 85 1.58 14.36 3.03
C LEU A 85 1.17 15.52 2.15
N SER A 86 2.03 15.96 1.24
CA SER A 86 1.74 17.10 0.39
C SER A 86 2.18 16.86 -1.04
N PHE A 87 1.48 17.50 -1.97
CA PHE A 87 1.78 17.48 -3.38
C PHE A 87 1.36 18.79 -4.02
N GLY A 88 2.11 19.21 -5.05
CA GLY A 88 1.74 20.32 -5.94
C GLY A 88 2.29 20.07 -7.34
N GLY A 89 1.39 19.96 -8.34
CA GLY A 89 1.83 19.73 -9.71
C GLY A 89 0.77 19.19 -10.65
N GLY A 90 1.22 18.80 -11.85
CA GLY A 90 0.38 18.18 -12.86
C GLY A 90 0.30 16.66 -12.69
N MET A 91 -0.91 16.12 -12.74
CA MET A 91 -1.17 14.68 -12.87
C MET A 91 -1.99 14.39 -14.13
N GLU A 92 -2.08 13.14 -14.50
CA GLU A 92 -2.92 12.68 -15.59
C GLU A 92 -4.26 12.17 -15.05
N ARG A 93 -5.38 12.72 -15.54
CA ARG A 93 -6.73 12.21 -15.26
C ARG A 93 -7.18 11.36 -16.44
N THR A 94 -7.46 10.11 -16.18
CA THR A 94 -7.90 9.13 -17.17
C THR A 94 -9.37 8.77 -16.96
N VAL A 95 -10.18 8.97 -18.00
CA VAL A 95 -11.59 8.58 -18.09
C VAL A 95 -11.78 7.83 -19.39
N ASP A 96 -12.34 6.64 -19.38
CA ASP A 96 -12.60 5.84 -20.58
C ASP A 96 -11.39 5.72 -21.52
N ARG A 97 -10.20 5.51 -20.95
CA ARG A 97 -8.90 5.44 -21.64
C ARG A 97 -8.45 6.76 -22.30
N LYS A 98 -9.11 7.86 -22.02
CA LYS A 98 -8.70 9.19 -22.47
C LYS A 98 -8.01 9.94 -21.33
N ALA A 99 -6.77 10.33 -21.59
CA ALA A 99 -5.95 11.04 -20.63
C ALA A 99 -6.04 12.56 -20.83
N ARG A 100 -6.11 13.31 -19.75
CA ARG A 100 -6.04 14.78 -19.72
C ARG A 100 -5.17 15.22 -18.56
N LYS A 101 -4.41 16.30 -18.74
CA LYS A 101 -3.67 16.91 -17.63
C LYS A 101 -4.63 17.58 -16.65
N SER A 102 -4.41 17.36 -15.36
CA SER A 102 -5.10 18.02 -14.27
C SER A 102 -4.07 18.57 -13.29
N HIS A 103 -4.26 19.80 -12.82
CA HIS A 103 -3.46 20.33 -11.73
C HIS A 103 -4.01 19.76 -10.41
N VAL A 104 -3.11 19.26 -9.57
CA VAL A 104 -3.44 18.64 -8.29
C VAL A 104 -2.63 19.31 -7.20
N GLU A 105 -3.29 19.68 -6.12
CA GLU A 105 -2.66 20.15 -4.88
C GLU A 105 -3.30 19.44 -3.70
N PHE A 106 -2.49 18.95 -2.77
CA PHE A 106 -3.02 18.50 -1.49
C PHE A 106 -2.07 18.76 -0.33
N ASP A 107 -2.69 18.91 0.83
CA ASP A 107 -2.03 18.97 2.13
C ASP A 107 -2.87 18.14 3.11
N LEU A 108 -2.38 16.94 3.39
CA LEU A 108 -3.05 15.94 4.21
C LEU A 108 -2.19 15.62 5.42
N THR A 109 -2.84 15.35 6.55
CA THR A 109 -2.20 14.82 7.76
C THR A 109 -2.66 13.40 7.97
N PHE A 110 -1.71 12.48 8.10
CA PHE A 110 -1.94 11.12 8.60
C PHE A 110 -1.63 11.09 10.09
N GLU A 111 -2.53 10.53 10.89
CA GLU A 111 -2.37 10.30 12.32
C GLU A 111 -2.58 8.83 12.64
N GLY A 112 -1.55 8.17 13.21
CA GLY A 112 -1.59 6.76 13.59
C GLY A 112 -2.62 6.50 14.70
N LEU A 113 -3.42 5.44 14.52
CA LEU A 113 -4.47 5.01 15.45
C LEU A 113 -4.03 3.84 16.34
N ASN A 114 -3.00 3.10 15.92
CA ASN A 114 -2.37 2.02 16.67
C ASN A 114 -0.86 2.28 16.80
N ASP A 115 -0.20 1.50 17.65
CA ASP A 115 1.25 1.41 17.65
C ASP A 115 1.74 0.84 16.31
N VAL A 116 2.90 1.29 15.85
CA VAL A 116 3.54 0.74 14.65
C VAL A 116 3.74 -0.75 14.84
N PHE A 117 3.22 -1.55 13.91
CA PHE A 117 3.39 -2.99 13.91
C PHE A 117 4.55 -3.38 13.02
N ASP A 118 5.51 -4.12 13.56
CA ASP A 118 6.65 -4.66 12.84
C ASP A 118 6.38 -6.12 12.46
N TYR A 119 6.52 -6.48 11.19
CA TYR A 119 6.28 -7.85 10.74
C TYR A 119 7.20 -8.90 11.40
N ARG A 120 8.32 -8.48 11.97
CA ARG A 120 9.16 -9.35 12.80
C ARG A 120 8.44 -9.90 14.04
N GLU A 121 7.32 -9.31 14.43
CA GLU A 121 6.49 -9.83 15.53
C GLU A 121 5.74 -11.13 15.17
N CYS A 122 5.51 -11.39 13.88
CA CYS A 122 4.82 -12.59 13.41
C CYS A 122 5.64 -13.47 12.46
N VAL A 123 6.77 -12.97 11.93
CA VAL A 123 7.65 -13.72 11.02
C VAL A 123 8.93 -14.10 11.74
N SER A 124 9.23 -15.42 11.82
CA SER A 124 10.44 -15.93 12.43
C SER A 124 10.98 -17.17 11.68
N GLY A 125 12.25 -17.50 11.87
CA GLY A 125 12.85 -18.70 11.32
C GLY A 125 12.89 -18.74 9.80
N GLU A 126 12.32 -19.78 9.17
CA GLU A 126 12.32 -19.96 7.70
C GLU A 126 11.57 -18.83 6.98
N GLY A 127 10.49 -18.31 7.60
CA GLY A 127 9.74 -17.18 7.07
C GLY A 127 10.57 -15.90 6.99
N GLU A 128 11.42 -15.63 7.97
CA GLU A 128 12.35 -14.49 7.97
C GLU A 128 13.35 -14.60 6.79
N HIS A 129 13.86 -15.80 6.51
CA HIS A 129 14.75 -16.01 5.39
C HIS A 129 14.05 -15.76 4.04
N ALA A 130 12.85 -16.28 3.85
CA ALA A 130 12.06 -16.09 2.63
C ALA A 130 11.66 -14.61 2.38
N SER A 131 11.47 -13.82 3.43
CA SER A 131 11.08 -12.41 3.31
C SER A 131 12.24 -11.45 2.98
N ARG A 132 13.50 -11.84 3.22
CA ARG A 132 14.69 -10.97 3.07
C ARG A 132 14.86 -10.36 1.67
N ASN A 133 14.44 -11.08 0.63
CA ASN A 133 14.57 -10.62 -0.76
C ASN A 133 13.43 -9.69 -1.19
N VAL A 134 12.46 -9.43 -0.31
CA VAL A 134 11.30 -8.57 -0.61
C VAL A 134 11.22 -7.36 0.31
N ALA A 135 11.51 -7.52 1.59
CA ALA A 135 11.78 -6.46 2.56
C ALA A 135 12.33 -7.11 3.85
N ALA A 136 13.52 -6.72 4.26
CA ALA A 136 14.12 -7.22 5.50
C ALA A 136 13.39 -6.69 6.74
N GLU A 137 12.86 -5.49 6.66
CA GLU A 137 12.03 -4.84 7.68
C GLU A 137 10.78 -4.27 7.02
N HIS A 138 9.64 -4.44 7.68
CA HIS A 138 8.34 -3.98 7.19
C HIS A 138 7.49 -3.55 8.39
N GLN A 139 7.06 -2.31 8.37
CA GLN A 139 6.30 -1.68 9.44
C GLN A 139 4.99 -1.14 8.89
N GLU A 140 3.90 -1.46 9.58
CA GLU A 140 2.55 -1.08 9.20
C GLU A 140 1.88 -0.29 10.32
N GLN A 141 1.01 0.64 9.95
CA GLN A 141 0.22 1.40 10.91
C GLN A 141 -1.07 1.90 10.29
N VAL A 142 -2.20 1.57 10.89
CA VAL A 142 -3.49 2.16 10.53
C VAL A 142 -3.59 3.60 11.02
N GLY A 143 -4.33 4.44 10.32
CA GLY A 143 -4.40 5.85 10.65
C GLY A 143 -5.64 6.56 10.11
N LYS A 144 -5.78 7.78 10.58
CA LYS A 144 -6.76 8.75 10.10
C LYS A 144 -6.07 9.74 9.17
N VAL A 145 -6.70 10.06 8.06
CA VAL A 145 -6.21 11.05 7.09
C VAL A 145 -7.20 12.19 6.99
N VAL A 146 -6.71 13.40 7.26
CA VAL A 146 -7.52 14.62 7.18
C VAL A 146 -6.77 15.71 6.43
N GLY A 147 -7.48 16.57 5.73
CA GLY A 147 -6.90 17.74 5.05
C GLY A 147 -7.63 18.11 3.79
N ARG A 148 -6.95 18.84 2.91
CA ARG A 148 -7.52 19.35 1.66
C ARG A 148 -6.85 18.71 0.46
N LEU A 149 -7.67 18.39 -0.54
CA LEU A 149 -7.25 17.91 -1.85
C LEU A 149 -8.02 18.69 -2.92
N SER A 150 -7.30 19.29 -3.86
CA SER A 150 -7.85 20.04 -4.99
C SER A 150 -7.36 19.41 -6.30
N MET A 151 -8.26 19.19 -7.25
CA MET A 151 -7.97 18.58 -8.57
C MET A 151 -8.73 19.32 -9.66
N GLY A 152 -8.07 20.28 -10.31
CA GLY A 152 -8.73 21.14 -11.30
C GLY A 152 -9.83 21.97 -10.65
N LEU A 153 -11.10 21.65 -10.93
CA LEU A 153 -12.27 22.32 -10.33
C LEU A 153 -12.85 21.56 -9.12
N ASP A 154 -12.41 20.35 -8.88
CA ASP A 154 -12.87 19.51 -7.76
C ASP A 154 -12.09 19.88 -6.49
N ASP A 155 -12.78 20.07 -5.37
CA ASP A 155 -12.19 20.40 -4.06
C ASP A 155 -12.79 19.49 -2.98
N PHE A 156 -11.92 18.81 -2.24
CA PHE A 156 -12.30 17.80 -1.24
C PHE A 156 -11.71 18.16 0.12
N GLN A 157 -12.57 18.22 1.15
CA GLN A 157 -12.13 18.14 2.54
C GLN A 157 -12.07 16.65 2.92
N VAL A 158 -10.88 16.08 2.90
CA VAL A 158 -10.65 14.65 3.19
C VAL A 158 -10.84 14.41 4.69
N ASN A 159 -11.61 13.36 5.02
CA ASN A 159 -11.75 12.81 6.36
C ASN A 159 -11.92 11.30 6.22
N ALA A 160 -10.83 10.56 6.28
CA ALA A 160 -10.72 9.19 5.85
C ALA A 160 -9.99 8.32 6.86
N LEU A 161 -10.15 7.03 6.73
CA LEU A 161 -9.27 6.03 7.34
C LEU A 161 -8.33 5.47 6.27
N GLY A 162 -7.15 5.03 6.69
CA GLY A 162 -6.13 4.50 5.82
C GLY A 162 -5.04 3.78 6.57
N GLU A 163 -3.94 3.53 5.88
CA GLU A 163 -2.79 2.82 6.41
C GLU A 163 -1.50 3.39 5.83
N ARG A 164 -0.41 3.28 6.59
CA ARG A 164 0.94 3.50 6.10
C ARG A 164 1.78 2.24 6.20
N ASP A 165 2.64 2.08 5.21
CA ASP A 165 3.71 1.09 5.14
C ASP A 165 5.05 1.81 5.14
N HIS A 166 6.00 1.28 5.88
CA HIS A 166 7.41 1.62 5.77
C HIS A 166 8.20 0.33 5.61
N SER A 167 8.80 0.13 4.46
CA SER A 167 9.58 -1.08 4.16
C SER A 167 10.99 -0.74 3.73
N LEU A 168 11.95 -1.55 4.18
CA LEU A 168 13.35 -1.43 3.81
C LEU A 168 14.01 -2.79 3.60
N GLY A 169 14.99 -2.83 2.71
CA GLY A 169 15.73 -4.03 2.35
C GLY A 169 15.90 -4.17 0.84
N VAL A 170 16.38 -5.33 0.41
CA VAL A 170 16.53 -5.64 -1.01
C VAL A 170 15.15 -5.79 -1.64
N ARG A 171 14.91 -5.09 -2.76
CA ARG A 171 13.62 -5.11 -3.46
C ARG A 171 13.80 -5.50 -4.92
N GLU A 172 13.52 -6.76 -5.22
CA GLU A 172 13.53 -7.30 -6.58
C GLU A 172 12.13 -7.71 -7.01
N TRP A 173 11.47 -6.86 -7.81
CA TRP A 173 10.08 -7.05 -8.25
C TRP A 173 9.83 -8.33 -9.07
N GLY A 174 10.86 -8.95 -9.59
CA GLY A 174 10.79 -10.22 -10.30
C GLY A 174 10.97 -11.47 -9.40
N ALA A 175 11.39 -11.30 -8.15
CA ALA A 175 11.69 -12.42 -7.25
C ALA A 175 10.44 -13.12 -6.69
N PRO A 176 9.39 -12.43 -6.21
CA PRO A 176 8.20 -13.09 -5.67
C PRO A 176 7.44 -13.86 -6.76
N LYS A 177 7.01 -15.08 -6.47
CA LYS A 177 6.02 -15.81 -7.28
C LYS A 177 4.63 -15.21 -7.16
N GLY A 178 4.32 -14.66 -5.99
CA GLY A 178 3.08 -13.97 -5.70
C GLY A 178 3.26 -13.08 -4.48
N TRP A 179 2.56 -11.96 -4.51
CA TRP A 179 2.45 -11.01 -3.42
C TRP A 179 1.00 -10.58 -3.30
N THR A 180 0.47 -10.66 -2.11
CA THR A 180 -0.83 -10.10 -1.78
C THR A 180 -0.67 -9.26 -0.52
N TRP A 181 -1.10 -7.99 -0.58
CA TRP A 181 -1.16 -7.09 0.56
C TRP A 181 -2.58 -6.55 0.70
N LEU A 182 -3.18 -6.82 1.86
CA LEU A 182 -4.57 -6.49 2.14
C LEU A 182 -4.63 -5.64 3.39
N THR A 183 -5.21 -4.46 3.29
CA THR A 183 -5.48 -3.60 4.45
C THR A 183 -6.93 -3.17 4.47
N CYS A 184 -7.53 -3.12 5.64
CA CYS A 184 -8.93 -2.75 5.79
C CYS A 184 -9.18 -2.07 7.13
N GLN A 185 -9.89 -0.95 7.10
CA GLN A 185 -10.33 -0.24 8.26
C GLN A 185 -11.86 -0.33 8.37
N PHE A 186 -12.35 -0.92 9.46
CA PHE A 186 -13.78 -0.99 9.80
C PHE A 186 -14.20 0.24 10.61
N SER A 187 -13.32 0.73 11.49
CA SER A 187 -13.48 1.91 12.33
C SER A 187 -12.11 2.41 12.81
N GLU A 188 -12.08 3.48 13.59
CA GLU A 188 -10.84 3.97 14.24
C GLU A 188 -10.26 2.99 15.29
N SER A 189 -11.01 1.97 15.71
CA SER A 189 -10.58 0.98 16.70
C SER A 189 -10.58 -0.47 16.18
N HIS A 190 -10.86 -0.67 14.89
CA HIS A 190 -10.90 -2.01 14.31
C HIS A 190 -10.41 -1.99 12.87
N ALA A 191 -9.31 -2.68 12.61
CA ALA A 191 -8.71 -2.83 11.28
C ALA A 191 -8.03 -4.19 11.15
N LEU A 192 -7.62 -4.54 9.94
CA LEU A 192 -6.80 -5.70 9.66
C LEU A 192 -5.76 -5.36 8.58
N ASN A 193 -4.63 -6.03 8.67
CA ASN A 193 -3.58 -6.02 7.67
C ASN A 193 -3.10 -7.46 7.45
N LEU A 194 -2.82 -7.82 6.21
CA LEU A 194 -2.23 -9.10 5.82
C LEU A 194 -1.28 -8.90 4.65
N THR A 195 -0.07 -9.38 4.79
CA THR A 195 0.83 -9.69 3.68
C THR A 195 0.94 -11.20 3.53
N LYS A 196 0.72 -11.69 2.31
CA LYS A 196 1.00 -13.07 1.93
C LYS A 196 2.02 -13.06 0.79
N LEU A 197 3.23 -13.52 1.09
CA LEU A 197 4.33 -13.61 0.14
C LEU A 197 4.56 -15.06 -0.25
N VAL A 198 4.62 -15.32 -1.56
CA VAL A 198 4.97 -16.63 -2.10
C VAL A 198 6.29 -16.51 -2.85
N THR A 199 7.29 -17.29 -2.44
CA THR A 199 8.62 -17.37 -3.05
C THR A 199 8.93 -18.79 -3.51
N GLU A 200 10.13 -19.02 -4.07
CA GLU A 200 10.65 -20.38 -4.34
C GLU A 200 10.81 -21.19 -3.05
N GLU A 201 11.13 -20.53 -1.95
CA GLU A 201 11.50 -21.14 -0.67
C GLU A 201 10.28 -21.44 0.22
N GLY A 202 9.11 -20.85 -0.10
CA GLY A 202 7.89 -21.06 0.67
C GLY A 202 6.92 -19.90 0.67
N THR A 203 5.98 -19.95 1.60
CA THR A 203 4.97 -18.91 1.82
C THR A 203 5.17 -18.27 3.19
N VAL A 204 5.10 -16.94 3.23
CA VAL A 204 5.15 -16.15 4.46
C VAL A 204 3.83 -15.41 4.62
N ASP A 205 3.21 -15.54 5.78
CA ASP A 205 2.07 -14.75 6.22
C ASP A 205 2.54 -13.79 7.32
N ALA A 206 2.22 -12.50 7.18
CA ALA A 206 2.51 -11.47 8.15
C ALA A 206 1.38 -10.46 8.20
N GLY A 207 1.15 -9.84 9.34
CA GLY A 207 0.13 -8.82 9.52
C GLY A 207 -0.46 -8.83 10.91
N PHE A 208 -1.55 -8.13 11.08
CA PHE A 208 -2.21 -8.00 12.38
C PHE A 208 -3.73 -7.80 12.23
N VAL A 209 -4.43 -8.09 13.32
CA VAL A 209 -5.78 -7.61 13.59
C VAL A 209 -5.68 -6.54 14.67
N PHE A 210 -5.99 -5.29 14.31
CA PHE A 210 -6.09 -4.20 15.28
C PHE A 210 -7.49 -4.16 15.87
N GLN A 211 -7.57 -4.32 17.17
CA GLN A 211 -8.83 -4.26 17.89
C GLN A 211 -8.63 -3.63 19.25
N ASP A 212 -9.46 -2.60 19.55
CA ASP A 212 -9.54 -1.94 20.85
C ASP A 212 -8.17 -1.53 21.42
N GLY A 213 -7.35 -0.88 20.56
CA GLY A 213 -6.03 -0.35 20.93
C GLY A 213 -4.90 -1.38 20.95
N ARG A 214 -5.12 -2.61 20.46
CA ARG A 214 -4.10 -3.67 20.42
C ARG A 214 -3.90 -4.22 19.03
N ASN A 215 -2.65 -4.44 18.64
CA ASN A 215 -2.29 -5.23 17.48
C ASN A 215 -2.20 -6.70 17.89
N LEU A 216 -2.98 -7.57 17.27
CA LEU A 216 -2.91 -9.02 17.43
C LEU A 216 -2.19 -9.60 16.21
N PRO A 217 -0.95 -10.12 16.36
CA PRO A 217 -0.19 -10.66 15.23
C PRO A 217 -0.92 -11.79 14.53
N VAL A 218 -0.94 -11.78 13.19
CA VAL A 218 -1.44 -12.89 12.36
C VAL A 218 -0.34 -13.93 12.24
N VAL A 219 -0.64 -15.17 12.62
CA VAL A 219 0.30 -16.30 12.55
C VAL A 219 0.06 -17.20 11.34
N ARG A 220 -1.12 -17.12 10.71
CA ARG A 220 -1.47 -17.86 9.49
C ARG A 220 -2.66 -17.19 8.79
N ALA A 221 -2.67 -17.25 7.47
CA ALA A 221 -3.79 -16.82 6.66
C ALA A 221 -4.14 -17.87 5.60
N ASP A 222 -5.39 -18.34 5.61
CA ASP A 222 -5.97 -19.11 4.54
C ASP A 222 -6.64 -18.12 3.58
N LEU A 223 -6.16 -18.00 2.35
CA LEU A 223 -6.62 -17.01 1.36
C LEU A 223 -6.98 -17.70 0.04
N ASN A 224 -8.20 -17.42 -0.44
CA ASN A 224 -8.66 -17.80 -1.77
C ASN A 224 -9.00 -16.53 -2.57
N VAL A 225 -8.46 -16.43 -3.78
CA VAL A 225 -8.65 -15.29 -4.67
C VAL A 225 -9.43 -15.70 -5.90
N ASN A 226 -10.50 -14.97 -6.20
CA ASN A 226 -11.34 -15.20 -7.39
C ASN A 226 -11.05 -14.13 -8.43
N ALA A 227 -10.63 -14.57 -9.63
CA ALA A 227 -10.37 -13.72 -10.77
C ALA A 227 -11.28 -14.11 -11.95
N ASP A 228 -11.53 -13.15 -12.85
CA ASP A 228 -12.17 -13.43 -14.12
C ASP A 228 -11.18 -14.05 -15.15
N PHE A 229 -11.68 -14.33 -16.36
CA PHE A 229 -10.88 -14.90 -17.44
C PHE A 229 -9.66 -14.05 -17.82
N ASP A 230 -9.79 -12.71 -17.70
CA ASP A 230 -8.70 -11.76 -17.97
C ASP A 230 -7.78 -11.54 -16.76
N ARG A 231 -7.85 -12.43 -15.76
CA ARG A 231 -7.06 -12.39 -14.51
C ARG A 231 -7.34 -11.15 -13.64
N ASN A 232 -8.46 -10.44 -13.86
CA ASN A 232 -8.85 -9.36 -12.96
C ASN A 232 -9.44 -9.94 -11.68
N ILE A 233 -8.87 -9.58 -10.54
CA ILE A 233 -9.37 -9.99 -9.23
C ILE A 233 -10.73 -9.34 -9.00
N LYS A 234 -11.73 -10.13 -8.62
CA LYS A 234 -13.10 -9.68 -8.33
C LYS A 234 -13.43 -9.74 -6.85
N SER A 235 -13.00 -10.82 -6.21
CA SER A 235 -13.28 -11.07 -4.81
C SER A 235 -12.23 -11.99 -4.22
N PHE A 236 -12.20 -12.06 -2.92
CA PHE A 236 -11.39 -13.00 -2.16
C PHE A 236 -12.10 -13.35 -0.87
N ASP A 237 -11.83 -14.52 -0.34
CA ASP A 237 -12.20 -14.93 1.00
C ASP A 237 -10.96 -15.37 1.76
N MET A 238 -10.88 -15.01 3.05
CA MET A 238 -9.76 -15.38 3.88
C MET A 238 -10.19 -15.67 5.32
N THR A 239 -9.37 -16.47 5.99
CA THR A 239 -9.42 -16.65 7.43
C THR A 239 -8.07 -16.26 8.01
N LEU A 240 -8.02 -15.22 8.83
CA LEU A 240 -6.84 -14.83 9.58
C LEU A 240 -6.86 -15.52 10.94
N HIS A 241 -5.76 -16.18 11.28
CA HIS A 241 -5.54 -16.79 12.60
C HIS A 241 -4.56 -15.92 13.37
N ASP A 242 -4.98 -15.36 14.49
CA ASP A 242 -4.15 -14.51 15.32
C ASP A 242 -3.39 -15.30 16.41
N ALA A 243 -2.38 -14.68 16.99
CA ALA A 243 -1.55 -15.28 18.04
C ALA A 243 -2.31 -15.54 19.35
N ALA A 244 -3.49 -14.97 19.56
CA ALA A 244 -4.35 -15.22 20.71
C ALA A 244 -5.30 -16.42 20.48
N GLY A 245 -5.24 -17.07 19.31
CA GLY A 245 -6.07 -18.21 18.94
C GLY A 245 -7.42 -17.83 18.31
N GLY A 246 -7.61 -16.55 17.98
CA GLY A 246 -8.78 -16.07 17.25
C GLY A 246 -8.74 -16.46 15.77
N ALA A 247 -9.93 -16.60 15.16
CA ALA A 247 -10.07 -16.84 13.73
C ALA A 247 -11.09 -15.84 13.14
N HIS A 248 -10.59 -14.99 12.23
CA HIS A 248 -11.34 -13.89 11.63
C HIS A 248 -11.66 -14.23 10.18
N ARG A 249 -12.93 -14.58 9.91
CA ARG A 249 -13.40 -14.82 8.53
C ARG A 249 -13.73 -13.51 7.86
N VAL A 250 -13.11 -13.26 6.72
CA VAL A 250 -13.22 -12.03 5.95
C VAL A 250 -13.60 -12.35 4.51
N PHE A 251 -14.60 -11.66 3.99
CA PHE A 251 -14.90 -11.66 2.57
C PHE A 251 -14.57 -10.28 1.99
N GLY A 252 -13.82 -10.25 0.88
CA GLY A 252 -13.45 -9.04 0.17
C GLY A 252 -14.04 -8.99 -1.25
N SER A 253 -14.50 -7.81 -1.68
CA SER A 253 -14.92 -7.58 -3.06
C SER A 253 -14.26 -6.31 -3.61
N VAL A 254 -13.62 -6.42 -4.78
CA VAL A 254 -12.97 -5.30 -5.45
C VAL A 254 -14.03 -4.35 -6.00
N ILE A 255 -13.85 -3.05 -5.75
CA ILE A 255 -14.74 -1.96 -6.18
C ILE A 255 -14.13 -1.20 -7.35
N LYS A 256 -12.88 -0.77 -7.20
CA LYS A 256 -12.10 0.02 -8.17
C LYS A 256 -10.68 -0.49 -8.18
N LYS A 257 -9.94 -0.29 -9.27
CA LYS A 257 -8.51 -0.65 -9.32
C LYS A 257 -7.69 0.30 -10.18
N VAL A 258 -6.42 0.31 -9.90
CA VAL A 258 -5.36 0.90 -10.73
C VAL A 258 -4.28 -0.14 -10.95
N ASP A 259 -3.86 -0.34 -12.19
CA ASP A 259 -2.76 -1.23 -12.52
C ASP A 259 -1.46 -0.45 -12.57
N VAL A 260 -0.57 -0.68 -11.61
CA VAL A 260 0.75 -0.05 -11.53
C VAL A 260 1.79 -0.98 -12.13
N HIS A 261 2.31 -0.61 -13.31
CA HIS A 261 3.27 -1.44 -14.04
C HIS A 261 4.70 -1.25 -13.51
N HIS A 262 5.37 -2.35 -13.22
CA HIS A 262 6.80 -2.40 -12.91
C HIS A 262 7.58 -2.92 -14.12
N LYS A 263 8.59 -2.16 -14.52
CA LYS A 263 9.43 -2.47 -15.69
C LYS A 263 10.90 -2.57 -15.30
N SER A 264 11.64 -3.42 -15.99
CA SER A 264 13.10 -3.45 -15.92
C SER A 264 13.71 -2.22 -16.63
N PRO A 265 15.00 -1.92 -16.43
CA PRO A 265 15.67 -0.79 -17.08
C PRO A 265 15.61 -0.83 -18.61
N ASP A 266 15.54 -2.01 -19.22
CA ASP A 266 15.40 -2.23 -20.65
C ASP A 266 13.93 -2.12 -21.15
N GLY A 267 13.00 -1.77 -20.25
CA GLY A 267 11.58 -1.54 -20.57
C GLY A 267 10.69 -2.77 -20.58
N ARG A 268 11.24 -3.98 -20.35
CA ARG A 268 10.41 -5.20 -20.24
C ARG A 268 9.50 -5.11 -19.03
N SER A 269 8.27 -5.57 -19.17
CA SER A 269 7.34 -5.69 -18.03
C SER A 269 7.82 -6.80 -17.10
N LEU A 270 8.00 -6.50 -15.82
CA LEU A 270 8.37 -7.47 -14.78
C LEU A 270 7.14 -7.97 -14.04
N ALA A 271 6.28 -7.05 -13.65
CA ALA A 271 5.07 -7.33 -12.90
C ALA A 271 4.06 -6.19 -13.05
N VAL A 272 2.81 -6.52 -12.79
CA VAL A 272 1.72 -5.55 -12.60
C VAL A 272 1.24 -5.65 -11.17
N MET A 273 1.25 -4.54 -10.46
CA MET A 273 0.66 -4.40 -9.14
C MET A 273 -0.77 -3.90 -9.32
N ASN A 274 -1.75 -4.73 -8.99
CA ASN A 274 -3.14 -4.32 -9.00
C ASN A 274 -3.46 -3.67 -7.65
N GLU A 275 -3.43 -2.35 -7.59
CA GLU A 275 -3.86 -1.54 -6.45
C GLU A 275 -5.37 -1.40 -6.49
N SER A 276 -6.07 -2.12 -5.65
CA SER A 276 -7.54 -2.17 -5.68
C SER A 276 -8.14 -1.62 -4.40
N LEU A 277 -9.13 -0.73 -4.54
CA LEU A 277 -10.06 -0.44 -3.44
C LEU A 277 -11.01 -1.63 -3.29
N ALA A 278 -11.08 -2.22 -2.12
CA ALA A 278 -11.98 -3.31 -1.81
C ALA A 278 -12.88 -2.99 -0.62
N ARG A 279 -14.07 -3.59 -0.65
CA ARG A 279 -14.97 -3.68 0.50
C ARG A 279 -14.74 -5.03 1.16
N TYR A 280 -14.51 -5.00 2.45
CA TYR A 280 -14.31 -6.15 3.32
C TYR A 280 -15.53 -6.33 4.22
N THR A 281 -15.92 -7.57 4.48
CA THR A 281 -17.03 -7.90 5.37
C THR A 281 -16.57 -8.91 6.41
N VAL A 282 -16.72 -8.56 7.69
CA VAL A 282 -16.46 -9.42 8.85
C VAL A 282 -17.70 -9.40 9.73
N ALA A 283 -18.30 -10.56 10.02
CA ALA A 283 -19.48 -10.70 10.89
C ALA A 283 -20.59 -9.67 10.55
N GLY A 284 -20.83 -9.41 9.26
CA GLY A 284 -21.85 -8.47 8.78
C GLY A 284 -21.46 -6.99 8.84
N LYS A 285 -20.27 -6.63 9.34
CA LYS A 285 -19.75 -5.26 9.31
C LYS A 285 -18.90 -5.04 8.07
N ASN A 286 -19.03 -3.89 7.43
CA ASN A 286 -18.24 -3.51 6.27
C ASN A 286 -17.10 -2.58 6.66
N GLY A 287 -15.89 -2.92 6.19
CA GLY A 287 -14.72 -2.08 6.16
C GLY A 287 -14.24 -1.85 4.73
N TYR A 288 -13.28 -0.96 4.55
CA TYR A 288 -12.73 -0.62 3.25
C TYR A 288 -11.22 -0.42 3.37
N GLY A 289 -10.52 -0.67 2.28
CA GLY A 289 -9.08 -0.46 2.20
C GLY A 289 -8.51 -1.00 0.90
N ILE A 290 -7.19 -1.00 0.81
CA ILE A 290 -6.49 -1.48 -0.37
C ILE A 290 -6.38 -3.01 -0.34
N ALA A 291 -6.56 -3.60 -1.52
CA ALA A 291 -6.24 -4.98 -1.83
C ALA A 291 -5.25 -4.98 -2.99
N GLU A 292 -3.99 -5.21 -2.68
CA GLU A 292 -2.90 -5.23 -3.63
C GLU A 292 -2.56 -6.67 -4.02
N PHE A 293 -2.42 -6.90 -5.32
CA PHE A 293 -2.03 -8.19 -5.88
C PHE A 293 -0.94 -8.01 -6.92
N LEU A 294 0.24 -8.58 -6.68
CA LEU A 294 1.30 -8.63 -7.67
C LEU A 294 1.09 -9.78 -8.62
N GLN A 295 1.02 -9.48 -9.91
CA GLN A 295 0.97 -10.45 -11.00
C GLN A 295 2.24 -10.35 -11.83
N ARG A 296 3.03 -11.43 -11.87
CA ARG A 296 4.18 -11.49 -12.76
C ARG A 296 3.72 -11.49 -14.22
N THR A 297 4.41 -10.74 -15.06
CA THR A 297 4.30 -10.87 -16.51
C THR A 297 5.31 -11.91 -16.96
N GLU A 298 4.85 -12.97 -17.60
CA GLU A 298 5.69 -14.02 -18.17
C GLU A 298 6.64 -13.48 -19.24
#